data_85cdb398e784b632e29320883404337b
#
_entry.id   85cdb398e784b632e29320883404337b
#
_cell.length_a   1.000
_cell.length_b   1.000
_cell.length_c   1.000
_cell.angle_alpha   90.00
_cell.angle_beta   90.00
_cell.angle_gamma   90.00
#
_symmetry.space_group_name_H-M   'P 1'
#
loop_
_entity.id
_entity.type
_entity.pdbx_description
1 polymer ?
#
loop_
_entity_poly.entity_id
_entity_poly.type
_entity_poly.pdbx_seq_one_letter_code
_entity_poly.pdbx_strand_id
1 'polypeptide(L)'
;MTGPERRTAIINQIKTSSAPVPGKALAAQYEVSRQVIVQDIALIRAAGHDIISTNRGYILHESHLVERIFKVKHTDDQVEDELYTIVDLGGRVRNVMVNHRVYGHMEASLNINSRRNATEFIDDIRSGKSTPLKNITSNYHYHVVEADSEKTLDMIQEALEEKGFLLEQE
;
A
#
# COMPACT_ATOMS: atom_id res chain seq x y z
N MET A 1 9.77 32.18 3.64
CA MET A 1 9.16 30.82 3.61
C MET A 1 10.21 29.80 3.99
N THR A 2 9.96 28.98 4.99
CA THR A 2 10.86 27.90 5.41
C THR A 2 10.84 26.71 4.44
N GLY A 3 11.85 25.84 4.48
CA GLY A 3 11.88 24.63 3.62
C GLY A 3 10.64 23.72 3.78
N PRO A 4 10.20 23.38 5.01
CA PRO A 4 8.97 22.62 5.21
C PRO A 4 7.72 23.27 4.61
N GLU A 5 7.51 24.56 4.84
CA GLU A 5 6.37 25.31 4.29
C GLU A 5 6.41 25.30 2.75
N ARG A 6 7.59 25.48 2.16
CA ARG A 6 7.76 25.43 0.71
C ARG A 6 7.44 24.06 0.14
N ARG A 7 7.88 22.96 0.78
CA ARG A 7 7.56 21.59 0.34
C ARG A 7 6.06 21.32 0.37
N THR A 8 5.37 21.74 1.42
CA THR A 8 3.90 21.64 1.49
C THR A 8 3.22 22.41 0.35
N ALA A 9 3.67 23.63 0.07
CA ALA A 9 3.16 24.44 -1.02
C ALA A 9 3.43 23.82 -2.40
N ILE A 10 4.61 23.23 -2.62
CA ILE A 10 4.96 22.53 -3.85
C ILE A 10 4.05 21.31 -4.07
N ILE A 11 3.82 20.49 -3.03
CA ILE A 11 2.90 19.33 -3.12
C ILE A 11 1.50 19.79 -3.56
N ASN A 12 0.94 20.78 -2.87
CA ASN A 12 -0.39 21.30 -3.19
C ASN A 12 -0.48 21.85 -4.61
N GLN A 13 0.55 22.55 -5.06
CA GLN A 13 0.59 23.08 -6.42
C GLN A 13 0.65 21.98 -7.48
N ILE A 14 1.48 20.96 -7.28
CA ILE A 14 1.57 19.82 -8.19
C ILE A 14 0.26 19.04 -8.19
N LYS A 15 -0.36 18.84 -7.02
CA LYS A 15 -1.63 18.12 -6.85
C LYS A 15 -2.80 18.79 -7.57
N THR A 16 -2.87 20.11 -7.52
CA THR A 16 -3.97 20.87 -8.12
C THR A 16 -3.75 21.22 -9.59
N SER A 17 -2.55 20.95 -10.12
CA SER A 17 -2.22 21.25 -11.51
C SER A 17 -2.73 20.17 -12.46
N SER A 18 -3.41 20.59 -13.52
CA SER A 18 -3.84 19.72 -14.62
C SER A 18 -2.71 19.33 -15.60
N ALA A 19 -1.53 19.92 -15.44
CA ALA A 19 -0.36 19.71 -16.30
C ALA A 19 0.93 19.58 -15.46
N PRO A 20 1.97 18.95 -16.00
CA PRO A 20 3.26 18.89 -15.31
C PRO A 20 3.78 20.28 -14.92
N VAL A 21 4.21 20.45 -13.68
CA VAL A 21 4.72 21.71 -13.14
C VAL A 21 6.21 21.81 -13.36
N PRO A 22 6.71 22.76 -14.21
CA PRO A 22 8.12 22.88 -14.50
C PRO A 22 8.94 23.28 -13.27
N GLY A 23 10.07 22.60 -13.03
CA GLY A 23 10.96 22.92 -11.91
C GLY A 23 11.52 24.35 -11.96
N LYS A 24 11.65 24.91 -13.16
CA LYS A 24 12.03 26.33 -13.33
C LYS A 24 10.93 27.29 -12.84
N ALA A 25 9.68 26.93 -13.07
CA ALA A 25 8.52 27.72 -12.58
C ALA A 25 8.44 27.70 -11.06
N LEU A 26 8.65 26.52 -10.43
CA LEU A 26 8.71 26.39 -8.97
C LEU A 26 9.87 27.21 -8.39
N ALA A 27 11.05 27.16 -9.01
CA ALA A 27 12.21 27.91 -8.56
C ALA A 27 11.96 29.44 -8.59
N ALA A 28 11.35 29.92 -9.66
CA ALA A 28 10.98 31.35 -9.79
C ALA A 28 9.89 31.74 -8.78
N GLN A 29 8.86 30.94 -8.62
CA GLN A 29 7.73 31.24 -7.73
C GLN A 29 8.13 31.29 -6.25
N TYR A 30 9.04 30.40 -5.82
CA TYR A 30 9.49 30.34 -4.44
C TYR A 30 10.82 31.09 -4.20
N GLU A 31 11.33 31.81 -5.20
CA GLU A 31 12.55 32.62 -5.12
C GLU A 31 13.77 31.82 -4.63
N VAL A 32 13.91 30.58 -5.13
CA VAL A 32 15.03 29.68 -4.81
C VAL A 32 15.69 29.17 -6.08
N SER A 33 16.88 28.60 -5.94
CA SER A 33 17.55 27.97 -7.07
C SER A 33 16.85 26.68 -7.51
N ARG A 34 17.03 26.29 -8.78
CA ARG A 34 16.54 25.00 -9.28
C ARG A 34 17.09 23.82 -8.46
N GLN A 35 18.32 23.93 -7.96
CA GLN A 35 18.94 22.90 -7.12
C GLN A 35 18.15 22.71 -5.81
N VAL A 36 17.67 23.77 -5.19
CA VAL A 36 16.82 23.70 -3.99
C VAL A 36 15.50 22.98 -4.30
N ILE A 37 14.88 23.26 -5.45
CA ILE A 37 13.66 22.53 -5.86
C ILE A 37 13.95 21.04 -6.05
N VAL A 38 15.07 20.67 -6.66
CA VAL A 38 15.46 19.25 -6.81
C VAL A 38 15.60 18.57 -5.44
N GLN A 39 16.22 19.25 -4.46
CA GLN A 39 16.33 18.74 -3.09
C GLN A 39 14.96 18.64 -2.40
N ASP A 40 14.09 19.65 -2.56
CA ASP A 40 12.75 19.62 -2.01
C ASP A 40 11.94 18.45 -2.58
N ILE A 41 11.99 18.22 -3.88
CA ILE A 41 11.32 17.07 -4.52
C ILE A 41 11.85 15.73 -3.97
N ALA A 42 13.17 15.62 -3.76
CA ALA A 42 13.75 14.42 -3.16
C ALA A 42 13.23 14.18 -1.74
N LEU A 43 13.12 15.23 -0.91
CA LEU A 43 12.58 15.15 0.44
C LEU A 43 11.07 14.84 0.44
N ILE A 44 10.30 15.38 -0.50
CA ILE A 44 8.88 15.10 -0.67
C ILE A 44 8.68 13.62 -1.03
N ARG A 45 9.48 13.06 -1.93
CA ARG A 45 9.48 11.63 -2.26
C ARG A 45 9.84 10.76 -1.05
N ALA A 46 10.85 11.14 -0.29
CA ALA A 46 11.25 10.46 0.94
C ALA A 46 10.15 10.47 2.01
N ALA A 47 9.26 11.46 1.99
CA ALA A 47 8.07 11.55 2.84
C ALA A 47 6.86 10.73 2.32
N GLY A 48 7.02 9.96 1.24
CA GLY A 48 6.01 9.04 0.73
C GLY A 48 5.10 9.60 -0.37
N HIS A 49 5.38 10.79 -0.91
CA HIS A 49 4.63 11.33 -2.05
C HIS A 49 5.24 10.85 -3.37
N ASP A 50 4.43 10.22 -4.21
CA ASP A 50 4.88 9.69 -5.50
C ASP A 50 4.91 10.79 -6.57
N ILE A 51 5.99 11.58 -6.58
CA ILE A 51 6.22 12.62 -7.59
C ILE A 51 7.05 12.05 -8.75
N ILE A 52 6.46 12.05 -9.94
CA ILE A 52 7.11 11.64 -11.18
C ILE A 52 7.75 12.86 -11.85
N SER A 53 8.99 12.71 -12.29
CA SER A 53 9.66 13.68 -13.15
C SER A 53 9.41 13.34 -14.61
N THR A 54 8.88 14.30 -15.36
CA THR A 54 8.71 14.21 -16.80
C THR A 54 9.61 15.22 -17.52
N ASN A 55 9.68 15.15 -18.83
CA ASN A 55 10.40 16.14 -19.65
C ASN A 55 9.78 17.56 -19.56
N ARG A 56 8.52 17.66 -19.09
CA ARG A 56 7.78 18.94 -18.93
C ARG A 56 7.79 19.47 -17.51
N GLY A 57 8.09 18.64 -16.52
CA GLY A 57 8.06 19.02 -15.11
C GLY A 57 7.61 17.87 -14.21
N TYR A 58 7.16 18.22 -13.02
CA TYR A 58 6.74 17.28 -11.98
C TYR A 58 5.22 17.08 -12.00
N ILE A 59 4.80 15.83 -11.82
CA ILE A 59 3.41 15.45 -11.61
C ILE A 59 3.33 14.61 -10.32
N LEU A 60 2.23 14.74 -9.59
CA LEU A 60 1.91 13.83 -8.50
C LEU A 60 1.15 12.64 -9.09
N HIS A 61 1.71 11.46 -8.91
CA HIS A 61 1.01 10.23 -9.19
C HIS A 61 0.18 9.86 -7.97
N GLU A 62 -1.10 10.23 -7.97
CA GLU A 62 -2.06 9.67 -7.04
C GLU A 62 -2.43 8.29 -7.60
N SER A 63 -1.85 7.24 -7.06
CA SER A 63 -2.40 5.92 -7.24
C SER A 63 -3.74 5.92 -6.50
N HIS A 64 -4.84 6.07 -7.23
CA HIS A 64 -6.18 5.87 -6.68
C HIS A 64 -6.37 4.36 -6.46
N LEU A 65 -5.69 3.85 -5.43
CA LEU A 65 -5.93 2.49 -4.99
C LEU A 65 -7.31 2.45 -4.35
N VAL A 66 -8.11 1.51 -4.79
CA VAL A 66 -9.33 1.10 -4.10
C VAL A 66 -8.97 0.03 -3.10
N GLU A 67 -9.73 -0.09 -2.02
CA GLU A 67 -9.48 -1.08 -0.99
C GLU A 67 -10.74 -1.87 -0.66
N ARG A 68 -10.55 -3.12 -0.24
CA ARG A 68 -11.61 -4.00 0.27
C ARG A 68 -11.08 -4.82 1.42
N ILE A 69 -11.93 -5.05 2.41
CA ILE A 69 -11.61 -5.93 3.54
C ILE A 69 -12.13 -7.32 3.21
N PHE A 70 -11.25 -8.31 3.27
CA PHE A 70 -11.60 -9.71 3.13
C PHE A 70 -11.49 -10.41 4.49
N LYS A 71 -12.55 -11.12 4.87
CA LYS A 71 -12.54 -12.05 6.00
C LYS A 71 -12.19 -13.42 5.48
N VAL A 72 -11.07 -13.97 5.90
CA VAL A 72 -10.52 -15.22 5.38
C VAL A 72 -10.24 -16.22 6.50
N LYS A 73 -10.27 -17.49 6.13
CA LYS A 73 -9.93 -18.59 7.02
C LYS A 73 -9.18 -19.66 6.23
N HIS A 74 -8.02 -20.02 6.72
CA HIS A 74 -7.19 -21.09 6.14
C HIS A 74 -6.18 -21.60 7.16
N THR A 75 -5.53 -22.73 6.86
CA THR A 75 -4.45 -23.31 7.65
C THR A 75 -3.12 -22.59 7.40
N ASP A 76 -2.09 -22.92 8.22
CA ASP A 76 -0.75 -22.34 8.06
C ASP A 76 -0.11 -22.73 6.72
N ASP A 77 -0.38 -23.93 6.23
CA ASP A 77 0.14 -24.42 4.95
C ASP A 77 -0.46 -23.66 3.73
N GLN A 78 -1.60 -23.01 3.93
CA GLN A 78 -2.33 -22.29 2.90
C GLN A 78 -2.01 -20.78 2.85
N VAL A 79 -1.19 -20.26 3.77
CA VAL A 79 -0.80 -18.83 3.80
C VAL A 79 -0.15 -18.42 2.49
N GLU A 80 0.74 -19.24 1.95
CA GLU A 80 1.44 -18.97 0.68
C GLU A 80 0.46 -18.87 -0.49
N ASP A 81 -0.48 -19.80 -0.58
CA ASP A 81 -1.47 -19.84 -1.65
C ASP A 81 -2.42 -18.62 -1.58
N GLU A 82 -2.84 -18.21 -0.39
CA GLU A 82 -3.63 -17.00 -0.20
C GLU A 82 -2.89 -15.76 -0.68
N LEU A 83 -1.68 -15.53 -0.16
CA LEU A 83 -0.90 -14.32 -0.49
C LEU A 83 -0.52 -14.27 -1.97
N TYR A 84 -0.12 -15.40 -2.56
CA TYR A 84 0.19 -15.46 -4.00
C TYR A 84 -1.05 -15.22 -4.85
N THR A 85 -2.21 -15.73 -4.46
CA THR A 85 -3.48 -15.48 -5.16
C THR A 85 -3.77 -13.99 -5.25
N ILE A 86 -3.59 -13.26 -4.15
CA ILE A 86 -3.85 -11.82 -4.09
C ILE A 86 -2.84 -11.04 -4.95
N VAL A 87 -1.54 -11.29 -4.77
CA VAL A 87 -0.50 -10.50 -5.45
C VAL A 87 -0.40 -10.82 -6.95
N ASP A 88 -0.65 -12.05 -7.36
CA ASP A 88 -0.62 -12.44 -8.77
C ASP A 88 -1.73 -11.78 -9.61
N LEU A 89 -2.86 -11.45 -8.96
CA LEU A 89 -3.95 -10.72 -9.60
C LEU A 89 -3.78 -9.19 -9.55
N GLY A 90 -2.69 -8.71 -8.93
CA GLY A 90 -2.40 -7.28 -8.84
C GLY A 90 -2.83 -6.62 -7.52
N GLY A 91 -3.24 -7.41 -6.53
CA GLY A 91 -3.58 -6.93 -5.20
C GLY A 91 -2.34 -6.66 -4.33
N ARG A 92 -2.54 -5.85 -3.31
CA ARG A 92 -1.55 -5.56 -2.26
C ARG A 92 -2.19 -5.82 -0.90
N VAL A 93 -1.58 -6.69 -0.11
CA VAL A 93 -2.03 -6.96 1.25
C VAL A 93 -1.41 -5.93 2.18
N ARG A 94 -2.21 -4.97 2.65
CA ARG A 94 -1.75 -3.88 3.50
C ARG A 94 -1.44 -4.34 4.92
N ASN A 95 -2.32 -5.16 5.48
CA ASN A 95 -2.26 -5.58 6.88
C ASN A 95 -2.86 -6.98 7.09
N VAL A 96 -2.74 -7.46 8.31
CA VAL A 96 -3.56 -8.53 8.88
C VAL A 96 -4.23 -8.01 10.14
N MET A 97 -5.50 -8.31 10.30
CA MET A 97 -6.30 -7.92 11.45
C MET A 97 -7.01 -9.13 12.03
N VAL A 98 -7.15 -9.16 13.35
CA VAL A 98 -7.96 -10.14 14.07
C VAL A 98 -8.76 -9.43 15.16
N ASN A 99 -9.94 -9.95 15.47
CA ASN A 99 -10.75 -9.50 16.59
C ASN A 99 -10.68 -10.57 17.69
N HIS A 100 -9.82 -10.35 18.68
CA HIS A 100 -9.62 -11.27 19.78
C HIS A 100 -10.60 -10.96 20.90
N ARG A 101 -11.19 -12.03 21.49
CA ARG A 101 -12.23 -11.88 22.52
C ARG A 101 -11.79 -11.11 23.77
N VAL A 102 -10.51 -11.22 24.14
CA VAL A 102 -9.94 -10.59 25.33
C VAL A 102 -9.14 -9.34 24.97
N TYR A 103 -8.28 -9.42 23.93
CA TYR A 103 -7.40 -8.32 23.55
C TYR A 103 -8.04 -7.29 22.62
N GLY A 104 -9.26 -7.57 22.10
CA GLY A 104 -9.93 -6.68 21.16
C GLY A 104 -9.34 -6.72 19.75
N HIS A 105 -9.42 -5.61 19.07
CA HIS A 105 -8.88 -5.47 17.71
C HIS A 105 -7.35 -5.41 17.74
N MET A 106 -6.73 -6.29 16.95
CA MET A 106 -5.28 -6.34 16.76
C MET A 106 -4.96 -6.26 15.28
N GLU A 107 -3.98 -5.45 14.92
CA GLU A 107 -3.56 -5.21 13.55
C GLU A 107 -2.03 -5.21 13.44
N ALA A 108 -1.52 -5.79 12.35
CA ALA A 108 -0.12 -5.70 11.98
C ALA A 108 0.01 -5.34 10.50
N SER A 109 0.87 -4.36 10.19
CA SER A 109 1.17 -3.98 8.82
C SER A 109 2.01 -5.05 8.13
N LEU A 110 1.62 -5.45 6.92
CA LEU A 110 2.33 -6.44 6.11
C LEU A 110 2.99 -5.82 4.88
N ASN A 111 2.28 -4.94 4.18
CA ASN A 111 2.74 -4.27 2.96
C ASN A 111 3.27 -5.24 1.88
N ILE A 112 2.56 -6.35 1.67
CA ILE A 112 2.91 -7.39 0.69
C ILE A 112 2.31 -7.00 -0.65
N ASN A 113 3.16 -6.69 -1.62
CA ASN A 113 2.75 -6.26 -2.97
C ASN A 113 3.39 -7.08 -4.10
N SER A 114 4.11 -8.14 -3.77
CA SER A 114 4.77 -9.03 -4.72
C SER A 114 4.94 -10.42 -4.14
N ARG A 115 5.15 -11.42 -5.00
CA ARG A 115 5.52 -12.76 -4.55
C ARG A 115 6.78 -12.77 -3.70
N ARG A 116 7.74 -11.92 -4.02
CA ARG A 116 8.98 -11.80 -3.24
C ARG A 116 8.68 -11.39 -1.79
N ASN A 117 7.87 -10.34 -1.60
CA ASN A 117 7.50 -9.92 -0.24
C ASN A 117 6.70 -11.00 0.49
N ALA A 118 5.80 -11.70 -0.21
CA ALA A 118 5.05 -12.81 0.36
C ALA A 118 5.99 -13.95 0.81
N THR A 119 6.95 -14.34 -0.03
CA THR A 119 7.93 -15.39 0.29
C THR A 119 8.79 -14.98 1.50
N GLU A 120 9.32 -13.76 1.53
CA GLU A 120 10.10 -13.25 2.66
C GLU A 120 9.30 -13.29 3.97
N PHE A 121 8.03 -12.89 3.94
CA PHE A 121 7.13 -12.96 5.09
C PHE A 121 6.89 -14.42 5.55
N ILE A 122 6.63 -15.33 4.61
CA ILE A 122 6.39 -16.74 4.90
C ILE A 122 7.64 -17.40 5.49
N ASP A 123 8.81 -17.10 4.96
CA ASP A 123 10.09 -17.62 5.46
C ASP A 123 10.36 -17.14 6.89
N ASP A 124 10.04 -15.89 7.21
CA ASP A 124 10.15 -15.35 8.56
C ASP A 124 9.21 -16.07 9.55
N ILE A 125 8.00 -16.39 9.15
CA ILE A 125 7.05 -17.18 9.94
C ILE A 125 7.56 -18.63 10.11
N ARG A 126 7.96 -19.29 9.02
CA ARG A 126 8.45 -20.69 9.04
C ARG A 126 9.75 -20.87 9.81
N SER A 127 10.60 -19.85 9.83
CA SER A 127 11.85 -19.87 10.62
C SER A 127 11.63 -19.75 12.14
N GLY A 128 10.39 -19.59 12.59
CA GLY A 128 10.04 -19.48 14.00
C GLY A 128 10.30 -18.10 14.60
N LYS A 129 10.58 -17.07 13.80
CA LYS A 129 10.72 -15.69 14.27
C LYS A 129 9.41 -15.13 14.83
N SER A 130 8.27 -15.60 14.31
CA SER A 130 6.94 -15.21 14.76
C SER A 130 5.92 -16.30 14.48
N THR A 131 4.75 -16.18 15.10
CA THR A 131 3.57 -17.01 14.82
C THR A 131 2.54 -16.17 14.07
N PRO A 132 1.83 -16.72 13.07
CA PRO A 132 0.77 -15.99 12.37
C PRO A 132 -0.30 -15.46 13.34
N LEU A 133 -0.69 -14.21 13.19
CA LEU A 133 -1.67 -13.56 14.07
C LEU A 133 -3.02 -14.29 14.08
N LYS A 134 -3.42 -14.90 12.94
CA LYS A 134 -4.66 -15.69 12.81
C LYS A 134 -4.77 -16.86 13.78
N ASN A 135 -3.64 -17.37 14.30
CA ASN A 135 -3.64 -18.54 15.19
C ASN A 135 -4.29 -18.28 16.55
N ILE A 136 -4.44 -17.01 16.94
CA ILE A 136 -5.14 -16.64 18.18
C ILE A 136 -6.67 -16.55 18.03
N THR A 137 -7.20 -16.71 16.81
CA THR A 137 -8.62 -16.55 16.46
C THR A 137 -9.19 -17.72 15.64
N SER A 138 -8.75 -18.94 15.90
CA SER A 138 -9.23 -20.13 15.19
C SER A 138 -9.05 -20.05 13.67
N ASN A 139 -7.93 -19.47 13.22
CA ASN A 139 -7.49 -19.31 11.84
C ASN A 139 -8.26 -18.28 11.00
N TYR A 140 -9.32 -17.64 11.51
CA TYR A 140 -9.94 -16.53 10.78
C TYR A 140 -9.22 -15.21 11.04
N HIS A 141 -9.15 -14.39 10.03
CA HIS A 141 -8.54 -13.07 10.08
C HIS A 141 -9.06 -12.19 8.95
N TYR A 142 -8.65 -10.94 8.96
CA TYR A 142 -9.04 -9.96 7.96
C TYR A 142 -7.79 -9.39 7.30
N HIS A 143 -7.89 -9.12 6.00
CA HIS A 143 -6.92 -8.33 5.26
C HIS A 143 -7.59 -7.12 4.63
N VAL A 144 -6.96 -5.96 4.74
CA VAL A 144 -7.22 -4.85 3.82
C VAL A 144 -6.37 -5.10 2.59
N VAL A 145 -7.03 -5.31 1.47
CA VAL A 145 -6.39 -5.51 0.16
C VAL A 145 -6.64 -4.27 -0.69
N GLU A 146 -5.57 -3.72 -1.23
CA GLU A 146 -5.58 -2.58 -2.14
C GLU A 146 -5.33 -3.07 -3.57
N ALA A 147 -5.97 -2.42 -4.53
CA ALA A 147 -5.78 -2.67 -5.95
C ALA A 147 -5.99 -1.39 -6.76
N ASP A 148 -5.60 -1.40 -8.02
CA ASP A 148 -5.76 -0.29 -8.96
C ASP A 148 -7.19 -0.09 -9.46
N SER A 149 -8.07 -1.08 -9.27
CA SER A 149 -9.47 -1.03 -9.68
C SER A 149 -10.36 -1.95 -8.85
N GLU A 150 -11.66 -1.62 -8.78
CA GLU A 150 -12.68 -2.50 -8.20
C GLU A 150 -12.75 -3.85 -8.93
N LYS A 151 -12.57 -3.84 -10.24
CA LYS A 151 -12.51 -5.08 -11.05
C LYS A 151 -11.42 -6.03 -10.58
N THR A 152 -10.25 -5.50 -10.23
CA THR A 152 -9.16 -6.31 -9.67
C THR A 152 -9.55 -6.90 -8.32
N LEU A 153 -10.21 -6.12 -7.45
CA LEU A 153 -10.73 -6.62 -6.18
C LEU A 153 -11.80 -7.71 -6.37
N ASP A 154 -12.67 -7.57 -7.37
CA ASP A 154 -13.67 -8.60 -7.72
C ASP A 154 -12.99 -9.91 -8.15
N MET A 155 -11.97 -9.84 -9.00
CA MET A 155 -11.20 -11.01 -9.42
C MET A 155 -10.49 -11.70 -8.25
N ILE A 156 -9.94 -10.93 -7.32
CA ILE A 156 -9.32 -11.46 -6.09
C ILE A 156 -10.37 -12.15 -5.22
N GLN A 157 -11.54 -11.53 -5.04
CA GLN A 157 -12.63 -12.10 -4.28
C GLN A 157 -13.07 -13.45 -4.85
N GLU A 158 -13.34 -13.51 -6.15
CA GLU A 158 -13.73 -14.75 -6.84
C GLU A 158 -12.68 -15.85 -6.65
N ALA A 159 -11.39 -15.52 -6.81
CA ALA A 159 -10.30 -16.49 -6.63
C ALA A 159 -10.19 -17.01 -5.18
N LEU A 160 -10.40 -16.15 -4.18
CA LEU A 160 -10.41 -16.55 -2.77
C LEU A 160 -11.65 -17.40 -2.43
N GLU A 161 -12.81 -17.10 -3.03
CA GLU A 161 -14.04 -17.90 -2.91
C GLU A 161 -13.84 -19.30 -3.51
N GLU A 162 -13.30 -19.41 -4.73
CA GLU A 162 -13.03 -20.68 -5.40
C GLU A 162 -12.08 -21.57 -4.58
N LYS A 163 -11.13 -20.99 -3.87
CA LYS A 163 -10.20 -21.71 -2.97
C LYS A 163 -10.81 -22.04 -1.61
N GLY A 164 -11.99 -21.54 -1.32
CA GLY A 164 -12.67 -21.75 -0.04
C GLY A 164 -12.03 -20.99 1.14
N PHE A 165 -11.28 -19.92 0.85
CA PHE A 165 -10.64 -19.11 1.89
C PHE A 165 -11.55 -18.01 2.42
N LEU A 166 -12.48 -17.52 1.59
CA LEU A 166 -13.34 -16.39 1.95
C LEU A 166 -14.49 -16.84 2.86
N LEU A 167 -14.73 -16.08 3.93
CA LEU A 167 -15.89 -16.21 4.80
C LEU A 167 -16.89 -15.11 4.51
N GLU A 168 -18.17 -15.43 4.55
CA GLU A 168 -19.24 -14.43 4.46
C GLU A 168 -19.08 -13.41 5.61
N GLN A 169 -19.20 -12.14 5.28
CA GLN A 169 -19.28 -11.08 6.28
C GLN A 169 -20.72 -11.07 6.80
N GLU A 170 -20.90 -11.36 8.09
CA GLU A 170 -22.16 -11.15 8.80
C GLU A 170 -22.43 -9.66 9.01
#